data_86772214824b43ebf4cfcd7add7924be
#
_entry.id   86772214824b43ebf4cfcd7add7924be
#
_cell.length_a   1.000
_cell.length_b   1.000
_cell.length_c   1.000
_cell.angle_alpha   90.00
_cell.angle_beta   90.00
_cell.angle_gamma   90.00
#
_symmetry.space_group_name_H-M   'P 1'
#
loop_
_entity.id
_entity.type
_entity.pdbx_description
1 polymer ?
#
loop_
_entity_poly.entity_id
_entity_poly.type
_entity_poly.pdbx_seq_one_letter_code
_entity_poly.pdbx_strand_id
1 'polypeptide(L)'
;MSNALPSRIDRVGVLVALAATGVFLLHGFRGNLGQDAAVYAYAGQRVADGVPPYVGILNRSGPLAHLVPGVGALVGRVVGTDDLLAMRVLLALVSVASVWLAYLVARDWCGSRLAGLVAGTTMLTFGGFVHYATYGPREKTTMIFCILLTLWAIGRRRWVTAGVGTALATLTWQGAFFPLVVAALVALLLLPGRRSTLSALGRYLGAGVVVTAVTLLGFWVVGALRAFLEGFLLVNLGYTEQRGLLEAWARVPEILRPVYGWSTVLLIGGSLACVVLAALAARRLDRASPTAVGVVATGAGVLAELGFSLTAFQGWPDALVFVPFAALGTAGVLHLLTRALDARARRAVLAVASVALLVAAAQGSWSTRNTLLEEQREQAHALLAVTGPEATVLSIGSPQPLVLADLDNPIRHQMFLNGMTEFVDDTRPGGLEQLVEDLERIRPTIIAVDRPVTHDWLQPLLAEDYVRLGGSRASVRWFVIDTLSREDVRRARELVHAGPLTTEVPLVGRSGP
;
A
#
# COMPACT_ATOMS: atom_id res chain seq x y z
N MET A 1 28.60 -11.04 -31.43
CA MET A 1 27.24 -10.51 -31.60
C MET A 1 26.29 -11.69 -31.77
N SER A 2 25.64 -12.14 -30.70
CA SER A 2 24.68 -13.24 -30.75
C SER A 2 23.32 -12.64 -31.11
N ASN A 3 22.81 -12.95 -32.30
CA ASN A 3 21.44 -12.66 -32.69
C ASN A 3 20.49 -13.46 -31.79
N ALA A 4 20.02 -12.85 -30.72
CA ALA A 4 18.95 -13.40 -29.91
C ALA A 4 17.66 -13.34 -30.74
N LEU A 5 17.24 -14.50 -31.25
CA LEU A 5 15.90 -14.70 -31.80
C LEU A 5 14.82 -14.20 -30.83
N PRO A 6 13.66 -13.71 -31.32
CA PRO A 6 12.60 -13.22 -30.48
C PRO A 6 12.22 -14.28 -29.44
N SER A 7 12.33 -13.93 -28.16
CA SER A 7 12.07 -14.82 -27.04
C SER A 7 10.66 -15.39 -27.16
N ARG A 8 10.54 -16.72 -27.27
CA ARG A 8 9.25 -17.41 -27.17
C ARG A 8 8.54 -16.88 -25.92
N ILE A 9 7.30 -16.43 -26.07
CA ILE A 9 6.45 -15.98 -24.97
C ILE A 9 6.52 -17.01 -23.84
N ASP A 10 6.87 -16.55 -22.64
CA ASP A 10 6.90 -17.43 -21.47
C ASP A 10 5.48 -17.79 -21.02
N ARG A 11 4.96 -18.88 -21.59
CA ARG A 11 3.59 -19.35 -21.37
C ARG A 11 3.27 -19.52 -19.88
N VAL A 12 4.23 -19.92 -19.05
CA VAL A 12 4.02 -20.08 -17.61
C VAL A 12 3.87 -18.72 -16.92
N GLY A 13 4.68 -17.73 -17.34
CA GLY A 13 4.53 -16.35 -16.86
C GLY A 13 3.16 -15.76 -17.21
N VAL A 14 2.66 -16.03 -18.43
CA VAL A 14 1.31 -15.63 -18.84
C VAL A 14 0.24 -16.30 -17.96
N LEU A 15 0.37 -17.61 -17.70
CA LEU A 15 -0.56 -18.32 -16.82
C LEU A 15 -0.56 -17.76 -15.39
N VAL A 16 0.59 -17.34 -14.86
CA VAL A 16 0.68 -16.67 -13.54
C VAL A 16 -0.08 -15.34 -13.55
N ALA A 17 0.09 -14.53 -14.59
CA ALA A 17 -0.62 -13.27 -14.73
C ALA A 17 -2.14 -13.47 -14.85
N LEU A 18 -2.57 -14.46 -15.63
CA LEU A 18 -3.99 -14.82 -15.77
C LEU A 18 -4.57 -15.35 -14.44
N ALA A 19 -3.83 -16.19 -13.71
CA ALA A 19 -4.24 -16.66 -12.39
C ALA A 19 -4.39 -15.51 -11.39
N ALA A 20 -3.46 -14.55 -11.38
CA ALA A 20 -3.56 -13.35 -10.54
C ALA A 20 -4.78 -12.52 -10.91
N THR A 21 -5.02 -12.28 -12.20
CA THR A 21 -6.21 -11.59 -12.69
C THR A 21 -7.48 -12.32 -12.25
N GLY A 22 -7.53 -13.65 -12.37
CA GLY A 22 -8.66 -14.47 -11.92
C GLY A 22 -8.94 -14.31 -10.42
N VAL A 23 -7.92 -14.33 -9.58
CA VAL A 23 -8.04 -14.15 -8.11
C VAL A 23 -8.57 -12.75 -7.77
N PHE A 24 -8.07 -11.70 -8.43
CA PHE A 24 -8.54 -10.32 -8.20
C PHE A 24 -9.98 -10.11 -8.72
N LEU A 25 -10.35 -10.67 -9.86
CA LEU A 25 -11.72 -10.64 -10.36
C LEU A 25 -12.68 -11.40 -9.43
N LEU A 26 -12.23 -12.53 -8.86
CA LEU A 26 -13.00 -13.31 -7.90
C LEU A 26 -13.26 -12.53 -6.60
N HIS A 27 -12.26 -11.81 -6.09
CA HIS A 27 -12.42 -10.91 -4.94
C HIS A 27 -13.34 -9.72 -5.28
N GLY A 28 -13.25 -9.21 -6.50
CA GLY A 28 -14.07 -8.12 -7.02
C GLY A 28 -13.57 -6.74 -6.62
N PHE A 29 -14.22 -5.70 -7.15
CA PHE A 29 -13.83 -4.29 -6.99
C PHE A 29 -14.89 -3.44 -6.26
N ARG A 30 -15.99 -4.05 -5.81
CA ARG A 30 -17.13 -3.38 -5.18
C ARG A 30 -17.12 -3.49 -3.64
N GLY A 31 -15.98 -3.87 -3.06
CA GLY A 31 -15.84 -3.91 -1.61
C GLY A 31 -15.90 -2.53 -0.98
N ASN A 32 -16.20 -2.50 0.33
CA ASN A 32 -16.28 -1.26 1.10
C ASN A 32 -15.04 -0.38 0.93
N LEU A 33 -15.24 0.93 1.03
CA LEU A 33 -14.18 1.91 1.09
C LEU A 33 -13.75 2.08 2.55
N GLY A 34 -12.63 1.48 2.92
CA GLY A 34 -12.01 1.65 4.24
C GLY A 34 -11.34 3.01 4.39
N GLN A 35 -11.06 3.42 5.62
CA GLN A 35 -10.47 4.72 5.95
C GLN A 35 -9.16 4.98 5.20
N ASP A 36 -8.21 4.08 5.30
CA ASP A 36 -6.91 4.20 4.62
C ASP A 36 -7.03 4.32 3.09
N ALA A 37 -7.91 3.48 2.49
CA ALA A 37 -8.15 3.53 1.06
C ALA A 37 -8.81 4.85 0.64
N ALA A 38 -9.69 5.39 1.48
CA ALA A 38 -10.35 6.66 1.23
C ALA A 38 -9.39 7.85 1.22
N VAL A 39 -8.36 7.84 2.08
CA VAL A 39 -7.31 8.89 2.10
C VAL A 39 -6.61 8.97 0.73
N TYR A 40 -6.23 7.84 0.18
CA TYR A 40 -5.53 7.81 -1.12
C TYR A 40 -6.48 7.97 -2.31
N ALA A 41 -7.73 7.53 -2.18
CA ALA A 41 -8.75 7.78 -3.19
C ALA A 41 -9.06 9.27 -3.29
N TYR A 42 -9.28 9.94 -2.16
CA TYR A 42 -9.47 11.38 -2.10
C TYR A 42 -8.27 12.13 -2.69
N ALA A 43 -7.05 11.77 -2.26
CA ALA A 43 -5.83 12.37 -2.81
C ALA A 43 -5.75 12.19 -4.35
N GLY A 44 -6.15 11.03 -4.85
CA GLY A 44 -6.20 10.73 -6.29
C GLY A 44 -7.24 11.57 -7.04
N GLN A 45 -8.46 11.75 -6.48
CA GLN A 45 -9.49 12.62 -7.05
C GLN A 45 -8.97 14.06 -7.13
N ARG A 46 -8.38 14.60 -6.05
CA ARG A 46 -7.80 15.95 -6.07
C ARG A 46 -6.72 16.11 -7.14
N VAL A 47 -5.85 15.12 -7.32
CA VAL A 47 -4.85 15.14 -8.41
C VAL A 47 -5.53 15.16 -9.78
N ALA A 48 -6.60 14.39 -9.98
CA ALA A 48 -7.36 14.41 -11.23
C ALA A 48 -8.09 15.74 -11.48
N ASP A 49 -8.40 16.50 -10.42
CA ASP A 49 -8.92 17.87 -10.49
C ASP A 49 -7.83 18.93 -10.75
N GLY A 50 -6.57 18.50 -10.90
CA GLY A 50 -5.44 19.40 -11.10
C GLY A 50 -4.84 19.95 -9.81
N VAL A 51 -5.28 19.51 -8.63
CA VAL A 51 -4.69 19.92 -7.34
C VAL A 51 -3.43 19.10 -7.08
N PRO A 52 -2.27 19.74 -6.89
CA PRO A 52 -1.03 19.01 -6.65
C PRO A 52 -1.08 18.17 -5.36
N PRO A 53 -0.34 17.03 -5.28
CA PRO A 53 -0.19 16.27 -4.05
C PRO A 53 0.21 17.15 -2.86
N TYR A 54 -0.29 16.81 -1.67
CA TYR A 54 -0.10 17.52 -0.39
C TYR A 54 -0.81 18.88 -0.27
N VAL A 55 -1.37 19.42 -1.37
CA VAL A 55 -2.14 20.68 -1.34
C VAL A 55 -3.61 20.41 -0.98
N GLY A 56 -4.25 19.43 -1.62
CA GLY A 56 -5.65 19.05 -1.33
C GLY A 56 -5.81 18.20 -0.07
N ILE A 57 -4.79 17.41 0.26
CA ILE A 57 -4.70 16.63 1.49
C ILE A 57 -3.26 16.49 1.93
N LEU A 58 -2.94 16.90 3.15
CA LEU A 58 -1.64 16.66 3.75
C LEU A 58 -1.61 15.26 4.37
N ASN A 59 -0.70 14.42 3.88
CA ASN A 59 -0.38 13.14 4.51
C ASN A 59 1.13 12.88 4.43
N ARG A 60 1.61 11.84 5.11
CA ARG A 60 3.04 11.51 5.22
C ARG A 60 3.55 10.50 4.20
N SER A 61 2.70 9.96 3.35
CA SER A 61 3.10 9.00 2.31
C SER A 61 3.84 9.68 1.16
N GLY A 62 4.55 8.90 0.36
CA GLY A 62 5.25 9.44 -0.80
C GLY A 62 4.30 9.97 -1.89
N PRO A 63 4.78 10.83 -2.79
CA PRO A 63 3.93 11.48 -3.80
C PRO A 63 3.27 10.48 -4.76
N LEU A 64 3.85 9.31 -5.00
CA LEU A 64 3.23 8.27 -5.84
C LEU A 64 1.97 7.68 -5.20
N ALA A 65 1.80 7.81 -3.88
CA ALA A 65 0.56 7.43 -3.20
C ALA A 65 -0.64 8.30 -3.60
N HIS A 66 -0.39 9.51 -4.12
CA HIS A 66 -1.40 10.42 -4.67
C HIS A 66 -1.47 10.32 -6.20
N LEU A 67 -0.29 10.32 -6.85
CA LEU A 67 -0.21 10.39 -8.31
C LEU A 67 -0.72 9.12 -9.01
N VAL A 68 -0.44 7.92 -8.46
CA VAL A 68 -0.90 6.67 -9.08
C VAL A 68 -2.42 6.55 -9.02
N PRO A 69 -3.10 6.75 -7.86
CA PRO A 69 -4.55 6.85 -7.85
C PRO A 69 -5.07 8.00 -8.72
N GLY A 70 -4.38 9.15 -8.77
CA GLY A 70 -4.73 10.28 -9.63
C GLY A 70 -4.77 9.92 -11.11
N VAL A 71 -3.79 9.16 -11.59
CA VAL A 71 -3.82 8.60 -12.95
C VAL A 71 -5.03 7.68 -13.14
N GLY A 72 -5.35 6.86 -12.14
CA GLY A 72 -6.54 6.00 -12.17
C GLY A 72 -7.83 6.80 -12.30
N ALA A 73 -8.00 7.85 -11.47
CA ALA A 73 -9.16 8.73 -11.53
C ALA A 73 -9.26 9.45 -12.89
N LEU A 74 -8.15 10.02 -13.36
CA LEU A 74 -8.10 10.70 -14.64
C LEU A 74 -8.50 9.77 -15.82
N VAL A 75 -7.99 8.53 -15.82
CA VAL A 75 -8.41 7.51 -16.80
C VAL A 75 -9.90 7.21 -16.66
N GLY A 76 -10.42 7.07 -15.44
CA GLY A 76 -11.84 6.87 -15.17
C GLY A 76 -12.71 7.95 -15.82
N ARG A 77 -12.36 9.21 -15.61
CA ARG A 77 -13.06 10.37 -16.19
C ARG A 77 -13.00 10.39 -17.72
N VAL A 78 -11.83 10.09 -18.30
CA VAL A 78 -11.66 10.05 -19.76
C VAL A 78 -12.50 8.95 -20.40
N VAL A 79 -12.62 7.78 -19.76
CA VAL A 79 -13.42 6.65 -20.29
C VAL A 79 -14.89 6.67 -19.81
N GLY A 80 -15.28 7.64 -18.99
CA GLY A 80 -16.66 7.79 -18.50
C GLY A 80 -17.05 6.73 -17.45
N THR A 81 -16.08 6.29 -16.60
CA THR A 81 -16.35 5.35 -15.51
C THR A 81 -16.05 5.98 -14.14
N ASP A 82 -16.49 5.33 -13.10
CA ASP A 82 -16.27 5.75 -11.71
C ASP A 82 -14.77 5.85 -11.37
N ASP A 83 -14.37 6.98 -10.76
CA ASP A 83 -12.98 7.26 -10.38
C ASP A 83 -12.37 6.18 -9.50
N LEU A 84 -13.10 5.76 -8.44
CA LEU A 84 -12.64 4.76 -7.49
C LEU A 84 -12.49 3.39 -8.14
N LEU A 85 -13.42 3.00 -9.03
CA LEU A 85 -13.32 1.76 -9.79
C LEU A 85 -12.08 1.78 -10.69
N ALA A 86 -11.85 2.88 -11.40
CA ALA A 86 -10.68 3.02 -12.28
C ALA A 86 -9.36 2.96 -11.50
N MET A 87 -9.28 3.60 -10.33
CA MET A 87 -8.14 3.49 -9.41
C MET A 87 -7.89 2.04 -9.00
N ARG A 88 -8.94 1.31 -8.60
CA ARG A 88 -8.87 -0.10 -8.18
C ARG A 88 -8.41 -1.01 -9.32
N VAL A 89 -8.93 -0.82 -10.52
CA VAL A 89 -8.51 -1.59 -11.71
C VAL A 89 -7.04 -1.32 -12.03
N LEU A 90 -6.59 -0.07 -12.01
CA LEU A 90 -5.18 0.27 -12.22
C LEU A 90 -4.27 -0.43 -11.20
N LEU A 91 -4.63 -0.40 -9.91
CA LEU A 91 -3.84 -1.04 -8.86
C LEU A 91 -3.87 -2.57 -8.94
N ALA A 92 -4.97 -3.16 -9.39
CA ALA A 92 -5.03 -4.59 -9.70
C ALA A 92 -4.06 -4.96 -10.85
N LEU A 93 -3.97 -4.14 -11.90
CA LEU A 93 -2.99 -4.35 -12.98
C LEU A 93 -1.54 -4.24 -12.47
N VAL A 94 -1.25 -3.26 -11.61
CA VAL A 94 0.06 -3.15 -10.94
C VAL A 94 0.35 -4.38 -10.08
N SER A 95 -0.68 -4.92 -9.40
CA SER A 95 -0.56 -6.13 -8.59
C SER A 95 -0.34 -7.39 -9.45
N VAL A 96 -0.99 -7.52 -10.60
CA VAL A 96 -0.72 -8.59 -11.58
C VAL A 96 0.73 -8.52 -12.05
N ALA A 97 1.22 -7.31 -12.38
CA ALA A 97 2.62 -7.11 -12.76
C ALA A 97 3.58 -7.47 -11.61
N SER A 98 3.21 -7.21 -10.35
CA SER A 98 3.97 -7.61 -9.16
C SER A 98 4.08 -9.13 -9.04
N VAL A 99 2.97 -9.85 -9.19
CA VAL A 99 2.94 -11.32 -9.17
C VAL A 99 3.78 -11.91 -10.30
N TRP A 100 3.71 -11.32 -11.48
CA TRP A 100 4.55 -11.71 -12.62
C TRP A 100 6.05 -11.45 -12.37
N LEU A 101 6.42 -10.32 -11.75
CA LEU A 101 7.80 -10.04 -11.36
C LEU A 101 8.31 -11.02 -10.31
N ALA A 102 7.51 -11.38 -9.30
CA ALA A 102 7.87 -12.40 -8.32
C ALA A 102 8.16 -13.75 -8.99
N TYR A 103 7.30 -14.15 -9.96
CA TYR A 103 7.53 -15.31 -10.80
C TYR A 103 8.89 -15.20 -11.52
N LEU A 104 9.22 -14.07 -12.15
CA LEU A 104 10.47 -13.89 -12.88
C LEU A 104 11.69 -14.00 -11.97
N VAL A 105 11.66 -13.35 -10.80
CA VAL A 105 12.77 -13.38 -9.83
C VAL A 105 13.01 -14.80 -9.33
N ALA A 106 11.98 -15.50 -8.87
CA ALA A 106 12.12 -16.86 -8.36
C ALA A 106 12.49 -17.86 -9.45
N ARG A 107 11.97 -17.71 -10.68
CA ARG A 107 12.38 -18.48 -11.84
C ARG A 107 13.88 -18.35 -12.11
N ASP A 108 14.39 -17.12 -12.08
CA ASP A 108 15.80 -16.83 -12.34
C ASP A 108 16.69 -17.36 -11.20
N TRP A 109 16.25 -17.25 -9.95
CA TRP A 109 16.98 -17.76 -8.78
C TRP A 109 17.11 -19.28 -8.77
N CYS A 110 16.04 -19.97 -9.11
CA CYS A 110 15.96 -21.44 -9.03
C CYS A 110 16.26 -22.14 -10.36
N GLY A 111 16.39 -21.39 -11.48
CA GLY A 111 16.46 -21.96 -12.81
C GLY A 111 15.21 -22.80 -13.17
N SER A 112 14.06 -22.50 -12.56
CA SER A 112 12.85 -23.30 -12.63
C SER A 112 11.59 -22.46 -12.78
N ARG A 113 10.84 -22.69 -13.88
CA ARG A 113 9.53 -22.04 -14.09
C ARG A 113 8.51 -22.42 -13.01
N LEU A 114 8.58 -23.64 -12.48
CA LEU A 114 7.67 -24.10 -11.41
C LEU A 114 7.99 -23.43 -10.07
N ALA A 115 9.27 -23.17 -9.75
CA ALA A 115 9.61 -22.36 -8.59
C ALA A 115 9.09 -20.91 -8.73
N GLY A 116 9.18 -20.35 -9.94
CA GLY A 116 8.54 -19.07 -10.24
C GLY A 116 7.02 -19.12 -10.02
N LEU A 117 6.35 -20.18 -10.48
CA LEU A 117 4.91 -20.38 -10.27
C LEU A 117 4.58 -20.43 -8.77
N VAL A 118 5.36 -21.13 -7.95
CA VAL A 118 5.21 -21.14 -6.48
C VAL A 118 5.29 -19.73 -5.92
N ALA A 119 6.27 -18.91 -6.32
CA ALA A 119 6.38 -17.53 -5.82
C ALA A 119 5.16 -16.68 -6.17
N GLY A 120 4.73 -16.73 -7.44
CA GLY A 120 3.55 -15.99 -7.88
C GLY A 120 2.27 -16.41 -7.14
N THR A 121 2.02 -17.72 -6.97
CA THR A 121 0.85 -18.21 -6.25
C THR A 121 0.93 -17.95 -4.74
N THR A 122 2.14 -17.97 -4.14
CA THR A 122 2.34 -17.57 -2.74
C THR A 122 1.93 -16.12 -2.51
N MET A 123 2.28 -15.19 -3.40
CA MET A 123 1.85 -13.78 -3.26
C MET A 123 0.33 -13.66 -3.17
N LEU A 124 -0.40 -14.44 -3.94
CA LEU A 124 -1.87 -14.41 -3.98
C LEU A 124 -2.54 -14.94 -2.70
N THR A 125 -1.81 -15.68 -1.85
CA THR A 125 -2.35 -16.16 -0.55
C THR A 125 -2.35 -15.09 0.54
N PHE A 126 -1.66 -13.98 0.34
CA PHE A 126 -1.60 -12.91 1.33
C PHE A 126 -2.85 -12.03 1.24
N GLY A 127 -3.80 -12.20 2.17
CA GLY A 127 -5.08 -11.50 2.18
C GLY A 127 -4.94 -9.97 2.11
N GLY A 128 -3.98 -9.38 2.84
CA GLY A 128 -3.71 -7.94 2.79
C GLY A 128 -3.25 -7.44 1.41
N PHE A 129 -2.48 -8.26 0.66
CA PHE A 129 -2.08 -7.93 -0.70
C PHE A 129 -3.28 -7.97 -1.67
N VAL A 130 -4.11 -9.00 -1.60
CA VAL A 130 -5.32 -9.12 -2.43
C VAL A 130 -6.31 -7.99 -2.11
N HIS A 131 -6.51 -7.70 -0.82
CA HIS A 131 -7.39 -6.64 -0.35
C HIS A 131 -7.01 -5.28 -0.96
N TYR A 132 -5.76 -4.85 -0.82
CA TYR A 132 -5.34 -3.55 -1.37
C TYR A 132 -5.20 -3.53 -2.89
N ALA A 133 -5.03 -4.68 -3.53
CA ALA A 133 -5.07 -4.76 -4.99
C ALA A 133 -6.45 -4.43 -5.57
N THR A 134 -7.53 -4.72 -4.81
CA THR A 134 -8.91 -4.67 -5.31
C THR A 134 -9.81 -3.69 -4.57
N TYR A 135 -9.58 -3.45 -3.27
CA TYR A 135 -10.36 -2.51 -2.44
C TYR A 135 -9.56 -1.25 -2.08
N GLY A 136 -8.34 -1.09 -2.64
CA GLY A 136 -7.55 0.14 -2.53
C GLY A 136 -8.31 1.38 -3.03
N PRO A 137 -7.58 2.46 -3.27
CA PRO A 137 -6.12 2.53 -3.43
C PRO A 137 -5.33 2.48 -2.13
N ARG A 138 -4.08 1.99 -2.23
CA ARG A 138 -3.10 2.02 -1.16
C ARG A 138 -1.68 2.10 -1.73
N GLU A 139 -0.82 2.90 -1.12
CA GLU A 139 0.58 3.09 -1.55
C GLU A 139 1.39 1.78 -1.57
N LYS A 140 1.11 0.88 -0.63
CA LYS A 140 1.81 -0.41 -0.50
C LYS A 140 1.73 -1.28 -1.77
N THR A 141 0.67 -1.15 -2.56
CA THR A 141 0.50 -1.89 -3.82
C THR A 141 1.58 -1.51 -4.84
N THR A 142 1.79 -0.21 -5.07
CA THR A 142 2.82 0.29 -5.98
C THR A 142 4.23 0.04 -5.42
N MET A 143 4.41 0.15 -4.10
CA MET A 143 5.65 -0.18 -3.41
C MET A 143 6.10 -1.62 -3.69
N ILE A 144 5.21 -2.61 -3.56
CA ILE A 144 5.51 -4.04 -3.83
C ILE A 144 6.02 -4.23 -5.26
N PHE A 145 5.38 -3.59 -6.24
CA PHE A 145 5.83 -3.62 -7.62
C PHE A 145 7.24 -3.08 -7.78
N CYS A 146 7.53 -1.91 -7.20
CA CYS A 146 8.84 -1.28 -7.28
C CYS A 146 9.94 -2.09 -6.56
N ILE A 147 9.62 -2.73 -5.42
CA ILE A 147 10.53 -3.65 -4.72
C ILE A 147 10.91 -4.80 -5.65
N LEU A 148 9.92 -5.49 -6.22
CA LEU A 148 10.17 -6.64 -7.11
C LEU A 148 10.91 -6.24 -8.39
N LEU A 149 10.60 -5.09 -8.96
CA LEU A 149 11.31 -4.53 -10.11
C LEU A 149 12.80 -4.29 -9.77
N THR A 150 13.07 -3.72 -8.60
CA THR A 150 14.44 -3.48 -8.13
C THR A 150 15.20 -4.78 -7.92
N LEU A 151 14.61 -5.77 -7.22
CA LEU A 151 15.24 -7.06 -6.97
C LEU A 151 15.51 -7.83 -8.29
N TRP A 152 14.56 -7.80 -9.21
CA TRP A 152 14.73 -8.36 -10.55
C TRP A 152 15.88 -7.69 -11.32
N ALA A 153 15.95 -6.35 -11.24
CA ALA A 153 16.98 -5.57 -11.90
C ALA A 153 18.38 -5.82 -11.31
N ILE A 154 18.50 -5.90 -9.98
CA ILE A 154 19.75 -6.27 -9.29
C ILE A 154 20.22 -7.65 -9.74
N GLY A 155 19.34 -8.66 -9.71
CA GLY A 155 19.66 -10.03 -10.15
C GLY A 155 20.04 -10.14 -11.63
N ARG A 156 19.82 -9.10 -12.42
CA ARG A 156 20.20 -9.02 -13.85
C ARG A 156 21.25 -7.95 -14.14
N ARG A 157 21.82 -7.35 -13.09
CA ARG A 157 22.81 -6.25 -13.19
C ARG A 157 22.33 -5.05 -14.02
N ARG A 158 21.00 -4.79 -14.03
CA ARG A 158 20.37 -3.64 -14.70
C ARG A 158 20.32 -2.43 -13.75
N TRP A 159 21.48 -1.83 -13.52
CA TRP A 159 21.67 -0.84 -12.45
C TRP A 159 20.83 0.42 -12.60
N VAL A 160 20.60 0.90 -13.83
CA VAL A 160 19.69 2.03 -14.08
C VAL A 160 18.27 1.68 -13.62
N THR A 161 17.75 0.54 -14.04
CA THR A 161 16.40 0.07 -13.64
C THR A 161 16.33 -0.15 -12.13
N ALA A 162 17.39 -0.68 -11.50
CA ALA A 162 17.44 -0.84 -10.06
C ALA A 162 17.38 0.53 -9.32
N GLY A 163 18.13 1.53 -9.79
CA GLY A 163 18.10 2.89 -9.23
C GLY A 163 16.74 3.57 -9.39
N VAL A 164 16.14 3.46 -10.58
CA VAL A 164 14.76 3.94 -10.82
C VAL A 164 13.77 3.24 -9.89
N GLY A 165 13.80 1.90 -9.82
CA GLY A 165 12.89 1.13 -8.97
C GLY A 165 13.02 1.48 -7.49
N THR A 166 14.26 1.65 -6.98
CA THR A 166 14.50 2.09 -5.59
C THR A 166 13.94 3.48 -5.33
N ALA A 167 14.20 4.43 -6.22
CA ALA A 167 13.68 5.79 -6.08
C ALA A 167 12.15 5.83 -6.10
N LEU A 168 11.51 5.12 -7.03
CA LEU A 168 10.05 5.03 -7.10
C LEU A 168 9.46 4.32 -5.87
N ALA A 169 10.08 3.24 -5.36
CA ALA A 169 9.66 2.60 -4.12
C ALA A 169 9.69 3.58 -2.94
N THR A 170 10.78 4.34 -2.80
CA THR A 170 10.95 5.37 -1.77
C THR A 170 9.92 6.49 -1.91
N LEU A 171 9.65 6.96 -3.15
CA LEU A 171 8.63 7.97 -3.45
C LEU A 171 7.20 7.43 -3.31
N THR A 172 7.03 6.14 -3.07
CA THR A 172 5.75 5.54 -2.71
C THR A 172 5.63 5.42 -1.19
N TRP A 173 6.64 4.85 -0.55
CA TRP A 173 6.75 4.68 0.90
C TRP A 173 8.22 4.68 1.34
N GLN A 174 8.59 5.58 2.24
CA GLN A 174 9.99 5.83 2.62
C GLN A 174 10.69 4.62 3.21
N GLY A 175 9.96 3.76 3.95
CA GLY A 175 10.51 2.54 4.55
C GLY A 175 11.12 1.58 3.51
N ALA A 176 10.62 1.57 2.27
CA ALA A 176 11.18 0.74 1.21
C ALA A 176 12.61 1.14 0.78
N PHE A 177 13.09 2.32 1.17
CA PHE A 177 14.46 2.75 0.92
C PHE A 177 15.49 1.81 1.55
N PHE A 178 15.28 1.43 2.79
CA PHE A 178 16.26 0.66 3.56
C PHE A 178 16.56 -0.72 2.96
N PRO A 179 15.58 -1.60 2.72
CA PRO A 179 15.85 -2.92 2.15
C PRO A 179 16.46 -2.85 0.75
N LEU A 180 16.05 -1.86 -0.07
CA LEU A 180 16.49 -1.78 -1.45
C LEU A 180 17.88 -1.20 -1.60
N VAL A 181 18.22 -0.17 -0.82
CA VAL A 181 19.57 0.39 -0.82
C VAL A 181 20.57 -0.61 -0.26
N VAL A 182 20.24 -1.31 0.84
CA VAL A 182 21.13 -2.34 1.39
C VAL A 182 21.31 -3.48 0.40
N ALA A 183 20.24 -3.96 -0.24
CA ALA A 183 20.34 -4.98 -1.27
C ALA A 183 21.22 -4.52 -2.45
N ALA A 184 21.05 -3.29 -2.93
CA ALA A 184 21.86 -2.73 -4.00
C ALA A 184 23.34 -2.59 -3.61
N LEU A 185 23.62 -2.08 -2.40
CA LEU A 185 24.99 -1.92 -1.91
C LEU A 185 25.70 -3.27 -1.77
N VAL A 186 25.05 -4.27 -1.18
CA VAL A 186 25.61 -5.62 -1.08
C VAL A 186 25.89 -6.21 -2.46
N ALA A 187 24.94 -6.06 -3.40
CA ALA A 187 25.15 -6.54 -4.77
C ALA A 187 26.32 -5.84 -5.48
N LEU A 188 26.48 -4.52 -5.28
CA LEU A 188 27.58 -3.73 -5.82
C LEU A 188 28.94 -4.13 -5.24
N LEU A 189 29.03 -4.34 -3.92
CA LEU A 189 30.24 -4.79 -3.23
C LEU A 189 30.68 -6.19 -3.67
N LEU A 190 29.74 -7.02 -4.09
CA LEU A 190 30.01 -8.38 -4.58
C LEU A 190 30.37 -8.43 -6.07
N LEU A 191 30.34 -7.30 -6.80
CA LEU A 191 30.76 -7.29 -8.21
C LEU A 191 32.26 -7.52 -8.36
N PRO A 192 32.67 -8.31 -9.36
CA PRO A 192 34.09 -8.49 -9.67
C PRO A 192 34.66 -7.24 -10.34
N GLY A 193 35.71 -6.67 -9.74
CA GLY A 193 36.49 -5.57 -10.30
C GLY A 193 35.97 -4.16 -10.00
N ARG A 194 36.88 -3.32 -9.50
CA ARG A 194 36.59 -1.94 -9.04
C ARG A 194 35.94 -1.05 -10.12
N ARG A 195 36.38 -1.14 -11.37
CA ARG A 195 35.81 -0.36 -12.49
C ARG A 195 34.35 -0.74 -12.75
N SER A 196 34.03 -2.03 -12.69
CA SER A 196 32.67 -2.54 -12.83
C SER A 196 31.77 -2.01 -11.72
N THR A 197 32.24 -2.06 -10.46
CA THR A 197 31.51 -1.56 -9.29
C THR A 197 31.25 -0.06 -9.39
N LEU A 198 32.27 0.74 -9.72
CA LEU A 198 32.10 2.21 -9.84
C LEU A 198 31.13 2.58 -10.98
N SER A 199 31.23 1.91 -12.13
CA SER A 199 30.31 2.14 -13.25
C SER A 199 28.87 1.74 -12.89
N ALA A 200 28.69 0.62 -12.19
CA ALA A 200 27.39 0.16 -11.73
C ALA A 200 26.79 1.10 -10.68
N LEU A 201 27.62 1.54 -9.71
CA LEU A 201 27.23 2.52 -8.68
C LEU A 201 26.81 3.85 -9.32
N GLY A 202 27.62 4.38 -10.27
CA GLY A 202 27.28 5.61 -10.97
C GLY A 202 25.95 5.52 -11.73
N ARG A 203 25.65 4.38 -12.36
CA ARG A 203 24.36 4.15 -13.04
C ARG A 203 23.20 4.05 -12.05
N TYR A 204 23.38 3.36 -10.93
CA TYR A 204 22.37 3.19 -9.91
C TYR A 204 22.03 4.54 -9.24
N LEU A 205 23.06 5.24 -8.75
CA LEU A 205 22.89 6.54 -8.10
C LEU A 205 22.40 7.61 -9.09
N GLY A 206 22.97 7.66 -10.29
CA GLY A 206 22.56 8.61 -11.33
C GLY A 206 21.09 8.46 -11.69
N ALA A 207 20.60 7.24 -11.81
CA ALA A 207 19.19 7.00 -12.06
C ALA A 207 18.30 7.46 -10.89
N GLY A 208 18.70 7.17 -9.64
CA GLY A 208 17.99 7.66 -8.45
C GLY A 208 17.96 9.19 -8.38
N VAL A 209 19.10 9.84 -8.62
CA VAL A 209 19.20 11.30 -8.64
C VAL A 209 18.30 11.91 -9.72
N VAL A 210 18.28 11.35 -10.92
CA VAL A 210 17.40 11.83 -12.01
C VAL A 210 15.94 11.74 -11.61
N VAL A 211 15.48 10.60 -11.06
CA VAL A 211 14.09 10.46 -10.61
C VAL A 211 13.75 11.47 -9.52
N THR A 212 14.63 11.64 -8.53
CA THR A 212 14.44 12.62 -7.45
C THR A 212 14.41 14.05 -7.99
N ALA A 213 15.35 14.41 -8.88
CA ALA A 213 15.42 15.75 -9.49
C ALA A 213 14.16 16.06 -10.32
N VAL A 214 13.68 15.10 -11.12
CA VAL A 214 12.43 15.25 -11.89
C VAL A 214 11.25 15.46 -10.95
N THR A 215 11.18 14.71 -9.84
CA THR A 215 10.12 14.87 -8.83
C THR A 215 10.17 16.28 -8.20
N LEU A 216 11.34 16.71 -7.72
CA LEU A 216 11.51 18.04 -7.12
C LEU A 216 11.17 19.16 -8.11
N LEU A 217 11.65 19.04 -9.34
CA LEU A 217 11.35 20.00 -10.42
C LEU A 217 9.85 20.04 -10.72
N GLY A 218 9.19 18.89 -10.79
CA GLY A 218 7.74 18.83 -10.99
C GLY A 218 6.97 19.57 -9.90
N PHE A 219 7.29 19.32 -8.62
CA PHE A 219 6.68 20.03 -7.50
C PHE A 219 7.01 21.54 -7.48
N TRP A 220 8.21 21.90 -7.88
CA TRP A 220 8.61 23.30 -8.00
C TRP A 220 7.81 24.04 -9.09
N VAL A 221 7.65 23.43 -10.26
CA VAL A 221 6.92 24.02 -11.40
C VAL A 221 5.45 24.25 -11.06
N VAL A 222 4.82 23.32 -10.32
CA VAL A 222 3.40 23.47 -9.92
C VAL A 222 3.23 24.27 -8.61
N GLY A 223 4.30 24.85 -8.06
CA GLY A 223 4.25 25.67 -6.85
C GLY A 223 4.01 24.89 -5.54
N ALA A 224 4.11 23.55 -5.56
CA ALA A 224 3.80 22.69 -4.43
C ALA A 224 5.04 22.10 -3.71
N LEU A 225 6.25 22.62 -4.00
CA LEU A 225 7.50 22.09 -3.44
C LEU A 225 7.51 22.14 -1.91
N ARG A 226 7.02 23.23 -1.30
CA ARG A 226 6.94 23.37 0.15
C ARG A 226 6.01 22.31 0.74
N ALA A 227 4.81 22.13 0.17
CA ALA A 227 3.85 21.14 0.64
C ALA A 227 4.39 19.68 0.51
N PHE A 228 5.14 19.40 -0.57
CA PHE A 228 5.85 18.14 -0.74
C PHE A 228 6.90 17.91 0.36
N LEU A 229 7.75 18.92 0.65
CA LEU A 229 8.77 18.81 1.68
C LEU A 229 8.15 18.66 3.08
N GLU A 230 7.07 19.38 3.37
CA GLU A 230 6.32 19.25 4.62
C GLU A 230 5.79 17.81 4.80
N GLY A 231 5.00 17.29 3.86
CA GLY A 231 4.37 15.97 3.98
C GLY A 231 5.35 14.81 3.84
N PHE A 232 6.24 14.85 2.84
CA PHE A 232 7.14 13.74 2.54
C PHE A 232 8.36 13.65 3.47
N LEU A 233 8.94 14.79 3.88
CA LEU A 233 10.18 14.82 4.68
C LEU A 233 9.93 15.24 6.12
N LEU A 234 9.40 16.45 6.37
CA LEU A 234 9.39 17.02 7.71
C LEU A 234 8.54 16.23 8.69
N VAL A 235 7.33 15.82 8.29
CA VAL A 235 6.46 14.97 9.12
C VAL A 235 7.17 13.67 9.49
N ASN A 236 7.82 13.01 8.52
CA ASN A 236 8.44 11.71 8.76
C ASN A 236 9.74 11.78 9.58
N LEU A 237 10.48 12.87 9.48
CA LEU A 237 11.75 13.04 10.22
C LEU A 237 11.55 13.57 11.64
N GLY A 238 10.54 14.41 11.88
CA GLY A 238 10.39 15.11 13.15
C GLY A 238 9.20 14.68 13.99
N TYR A 239 8.15 14.12 13.40
CA TYR A 239 6.86 13.96 14.07
C TYR A 239 6.32 12.53 14.08
N THR A 240 6.90 11.61 13.31
CA THR A 240 6.40 10.23 13.30
C THR A 240 6.66 9.55 14.64
N GLU A 241 5.60 9.10 15.32
CA GLU A 241 5.70 8.28 16.51
C GLU A 241 6.49 7.00 16.22
N GLN A 242 7.56 6.79 16.95
CA GLN A 242 8.33 5.56 16.86
C GLN A 242 7.69 4.51 17.77
N ARG A 243 7.04 3.52 17.18
CA ARG A 243 6.54 2.34 17.88
C ARG A 243 7.49 1.18 17.62
N GLY A 244 8.26 0.78 18.62
CA GLY A 244 9.24 -0.29 18.47
C GLY A 244 8.56 -1.67 18.35
N LEU A 245 9.04 -2.50 17.43
CA LEU A 245 8.68 -3.92 17.38
C LEU A 245 9.04 -4.66 18.69
N LEU A 246 10.02 -4.16 19.45
CA LEU A 246 10.36 -4.73 20.74
C LEU A 246 9.19 -4.67 21.73
N GLU A 247 8.34 -3.63 21.64
CA GLU A 247 7.12 -3.52 22.43
C GLU A 247 5.96 -4.30 21.79
N ALA A 248 5.99 -4.47 20.47
CA ALA A 248 4.93 -5.10 19.69
C ALA A 248 5.15 -6.60 19.42
N TRP A 249 6.34 -7.17 19.72
CA TRP A 249 6.68 -8.56 19.36
C TRP A 249 5.66 -9.59 19.84
N ALA A 250 5.21 -9.49 21.06
CA ALA A 250 4.17 -10.39 21.59
C ALA A 250 2.82 -10.23 20.89
N ARG A 251 2.57 -9.06 20.31
CA ARG A 251 1.30 -8.70 19.65
C ARG A 251 1.32 -8.88 18.12
N VAL A 252 2.48 -9.14 17.51
CA VAL A 252 2.60 -9.34 16.06
C VAL A 252 1.64 -10.40 15.52
N PRO A 253 1.47 -11.58 16.15
CA PRO A 253 0.47 -12.54 15.70
C PRO A 253 -0.97 -12.02 15.76
N GLU A 254 -1.30 -11.22 16.78
CA GLU A 254 -2.62 -10.60 16.95
C GLU A 254 -2.89 -9.53 15.89
N ILE A 255 -1.85 -8.81 15.47
CA ILE A 255 -1.92 -7.78 14.42
C ILE A 255 -2.04 -8.41 13.02
N LEU A 256 -1.31 -9.52 12.77
CA LEU A 256 -1.23 -10.11 11.44
C LEU A 256 -2.34 -11.13 11.16
N ARG A 257 -2.73 -11.97 12.14
CA ARG A 257 -3.71 -13.03 11.94
C ARG A 257 -5.06 -12.57 11.42
N PRO A 258 -5.63 -11.44 11.85
CA PRO A 258 -6.92 -10.95 11.33
C PRO A 258 -6.91 -10.65 9.83
N VAL A 259 -5.74 -10.44 9.24
CA VAL A 259 -5.58 -10.05 7.83
C VAL A 259 -5.00 -11.17 6.99
N TYR A 260 -3.99 -11.86 7.50
CA TYR A 260 -3.24 -12.88 6.77
C TYR A 260 -3.69 -14.31 7.11
N GLY A 261 -4.44 -14.49 8.21
CA GLY A 261 -4.90 -15.81 8.63
C GLY A 261 -3.75 -16.82 8.74
N TRP A 262 -3.91 -17.98 8.11
CA TRP A 262 -2.87 -19.02 8.04
C TRP A 262 -1.63 -18.58 7.23
N SER A 263 -1.79 -17.67 6.25
CA SER A 263 -0.66 -17.19 5.44
C SER A 263 0.33 -16.33 6.23
N THR A 264 0.02 -15.95 7.48
CA THR A 264 0.98 -15.38 8.44
C THR A 264 2.22 -16.26 8.59
N VAL A 265 2.05 -17.59 8.58
CA VAL A 265 3.18 -18.54 8.64
C VAL A 265 4.05 -18.45 7.40
N LEU A 266 3.46 -18.29 6.22
CA LEU A 266 4.21 -18.07 4.99
C LEU A 266 4.89 -16.71 4.96
N LEU A 267 4.25 -15.66 5.50
CA LEU A 267 4.83 -14.32 5.57
C LEU A 267 6.10 -14.31 6.42
N ILE A 268 6.03 -14.83 7.63
CA ILE A 268 7.16 -14.88 8.56
C ILE A 268 8.18 -15.94 8.09
N GLY A 269 7.74 -17.18 7.89
CA GLY A 269 8.60 -18.29 7.53
C GLY A 269 9.28 -18.10 6.18
N GLY A 270 8.57 -17.57 5.19
CA GLY A 270 9.12 -17.27 3.87
C GLY A 270 10.15 -16.14 3.91
N SER A 271 9.93 -15.09 4.70
CA SER A 271 10.90 -14.00 4.88
C SER A 271 12.19 -14.51 5.56
N LEU A 272 12.06 -15.31 6.62
CA LEU A 272 13.20 -15.97 7.27
C LEU A 272 13.91 -16.94 6.31
N ALA A 273 13.16 -17.70 5.52
CA ALA A 273 13.70 -18.59 4.50
C ALA A 273 14.54 -17.82 3.47
N CYS A 274 14.13 -16.61 3.09
CA CYS A 274 14.90 -15.75 2.20
C CYS A 274 16.30 -15.43 2.79
N VAL A 275 16.37 -15.12 4.08
CA VAL A 275 17.63 -14.88 4.81
C VAL A 275 18.49 -16.16 4.86
N VAL A 276 17.89 -17.30 5.18
CA VAL A 276 18.59 -18.58 5.22
C VAL A 276 19.17 -18.94 3.84
N LEU A 277 18.38 -18.78 2.78
CA LEU A 277 18.84 -19.01 1.40
C LEU A 277 20.00 -18.09 1.02
N ALA A 278 19.95 -16.83 1.43
CA ALA A 278 21.04 -15.87 1.23
C ALA A 278 22.31 -16.30 1.98
N ALA A 279 22.20 -16.75 3.23
CA ALA A 279 23.33 -17.26 4.01
C ALA A 279 23.95 -18.53 3.38
N LEU A 280 23.11 -19.44 2.89
CA LEU A 280 23.59 -20.64 2.17
C LEU A 280 24.27 -20.28 0.85
N ALA A 281 23.71 -19.33 0.08
CA ALA A 281 24.31 -18.84 -1.15
C ALA A 281 25.64 -18.12 -0.89
N ALA A 282 25.75 -17.34 0.19
CA ALA A 282 26.97 -16.63 0.57
C ALA A 282 28.13 -17.58 0.91
N ARG A 283 27.86 -18.77 1.49
CA ARG A 283 28.89 -19.78 1.80
C ARG A 283 29.60 -20.33 0.57
N ARG A 284 28.93 -20.31 -0.58
CA ARG A 284 29.44 -20.84 -1.87
C ARG A 284 29.32 -19.79 -2.96
N LEU A 285 29.57 -18.52 -2.60
CA LEU A 285 29.30 -17.40 -3.46
C LEU A 285 30.18 -17.41 -4.70
N ASP A 286 29.55 -17.62 -5.84
CA ASP A 286 30.14 -17.28 -7.14
C ASP A 286 29.78 -15.82 -7.48
N ARG A 287 30.76 -14.93 -7.34
CA ARG A 287 30.58 -13.48 -7.65
C ARG A 287 30.37 -13.23 -9.15
N ALA A 288 30.70 -14.18 -10.02
CA ALA A 288 30.40 -14.09 -11.44
C ALA A 288 28.93 -14.35 -11.73
N SER A 289 28.25 -15.12 -10.87
CA SER A 289 26.81 -15.42 -10.99
C SER A 289 25.93 -14.26 -10.53
N PRO A 290 25.21 -13.56 -11.44
CA PRO A 290 24.28 -12.51 -11.04
C PRO A 290 23.18 -13.01 -10.13
N THR A 291 22.74 -14.25 -10.33
CA THR A 291 21.70 -14.91 -9.52
C THR A 291 22.15 -15.11 -8.07
N ALA A 292 23.36 -15.67 -7.84
CA ALA A 292 23.90 -15.87 -6.49
C ALA A 292 24.05 -14.54 -5.75
N VAL A 293 24.57 -13.52 -6.43
CA VAL A 293 24.67 -12.14 -5.91
C VAL A 293 23.28 -11.58 -5.57
N GLY A 294 22.29 -11.76 -6.46
CA GLY A 294 20.92 -11.31 -6.25
C GLY A 294 20.26 -11.94 -5.02
N VAL A 295 20.44 -13.26 -4.80
CA VAL A 295 19.92 -13.96 -3.61
C VAL A 295 20.54 -13.40 -2.34
N VAL A 296 21.88 -13.25 -2.28
CA VAL A 296 22.59 -12.70 -1.11
C VAL A 296 22.15 -11.27 -0.82
N ALA A 297 22.06 -10.44 -1.86
CA ALA A 297 21.62 -9.06 -1.77
C ALA A 297 20.17 -8.94 -1.22
N THR A 298 19.27 -9.80 -1.71
CA THR A 298 17.87 -9.80 -1.25
C THR A 298 17.77 -10.19 0.22
N GLY A 299 18.51 -11.19 0.68
CA GLY A 299 18.54 -11.56 2.10
C GLY A 299 19.07 -10.44 3.00
N ALA A 300 20.09 -9.71 2.54
CA ALA A 300 20.57 -8.51 3.24
C ALA A 300 19.49 -7.41 3.31
N GLY A 301 18.72 -7.23 2.22
CA GLY A 301 17.56 -6.33 2.20
C GLY A 301 16.50 -6.72 3.22
N VAL A 302 16.17 -8.01 3.35
CA VAL A 302 15.23 -8.49 4.39
C VAL A 302 15.72 -8.15 5.80
N LEU A 303 17.01 -8.36 6.07
CA LEU A 303 17.59 -8.01 7.39
C LEU A 303 17.52 -6.51 7.67
N ALA A 304 17.76 -5.68 6.66
CA ALA A 304 17.65 -4.23 6.78
C ALA A 304 16.20 -3.81 7.07
N GLU A 305 15.22 -4.42 6.39
CA GLU A 305 13.80 -4.16 6.63
C GLU A 305 13.36 -4.62 8.02
N LEU A 306 13.82 -5.79 8.46
CA LEU A 306 13.58 -6.24 9.84
C LEU A 306 14.14 -5.24 10.84
N GLY A 307 15.37 -4.74 10.63
CA GLY A 307 15.98 -3.71 11.47
C GLY A 307 15.18 -2.42 11.52
N PHE A 308 14.70 -1.93 10.36
CA PHE A 308 13.82 -0.76 10.28
C PHE A 308 12.48 -1.01 10.97
N SER A 309 11.85 -2.15 10.74
CA SER A 309 10.59 -2.52 11.36
C SER A 309 10.68 -2.65 12.88
N LEU A 310 11.88 -2.91 13.47
CA LEU A 310 12.07 -2.91 14.93
C LEU A 310 11.72 -1.56 15.56
N THR A 311 11.85 -0.47 14.83
CA THR A 311 11.61 0.90 15.31
C THR A 311 10.39 1.59 14.70
N ALA A 312 9.86 1.09 13.59
CA ALA A 312 8.90 1.81 12.77
C ALA A 312 7.70 0.96 12.31
N PHE A 313 7.33 -0.10 13.02
CA PHE A 313 6.18 -0.94 12.67
C PHE A 313 4.91 -0.42 13.35
N GLN A 314 3.93 0.03 12.58
CA GLN A 314 2.70 0.64 13.08
C GLN A 314 1.46 -0.27 12.97
N GLY A 315 1.51 -1.30 12.12
CA GLY A 315 0.38 -2.21 11.97
C GLY A 315 0.54 -3.20 10.81
N TRP A 316 -0.50 -3.98 10.55
CA TRP A 316 -0.48 -5.00 9.51
C TRP A 316 -0.16 -4.49 8.09
N PRO A 317 -0.47 -3.22 7.69
CA PRO A 317 -0.10 -2.73 6.38
C PRO A 317 1.41 -2.64 6.16
N ASP A 318 2.19 -2.44 7.22
CA ASP A 318 3.65 -2.38 7.12
C ASP A 318 4.26 -3.75 6.82
N ALA A 319 3.56 -4.83 7.18
CA ALA A 319 3.99 -6.18 6.83
C ALA A 319 3.95 -6.47 5.31
N LEU A 320 3.28 -5.64 4.51
CA LEU A 320 3.22 -5.79 3.05
C LEU A 320 4.58 -5.64 2.37
N VAL A 321 5.52 -4.93 2.98
CA VAL A 321 6.91 -4.84 2.49
C VAL A 321 7.60 -6.22 2.45
N PHE A 322 7.20 -7.14 3.35
CA PHE A 322 7.74 -8.49 3.42
C PHE A 322 7.12 -9.47 2.42
N VAL A 323 5.98 -9.16 1.81
CA VAL A 323 5.27 -10.04 0.86
C VAL A 323 6.17 -10.50 -0.30
N PRO A 324 6.94 -9.64 -1.00
CA PRO A 324 7.88 -10.06 -2.02
C PRO A 324 8.92 -11.06 -1.51
N PHE A 325 9.52 -10.76 -0.37
CA PHE A 325 10.58 -11.59 0.21
C PHE A 325 10.04 -12.94 0.69
N ALA A 326 8.87 -12.94 1.32
CA ALA A 326 8.20 -14.16 1.76
C ALA A 326 7.88 -15.09 0.59
N ALA A 327 7.37 -14.56 -0.51
CA ALA A 327 7.06 -15.33 -1.70
C ALA A 327 8.32 -15.94 -2.34
N LEU A 328 9.40 -15.15 -2.45
CA LEU A 328 10.67 -15.59 -2.98
C LEU A 328 11.34 -16.65 -2.09
N GLY A 329 11.32 -16.45 -0.78
CA GLY A 329 11.87 -17.38 0.20
C GLY A 329 11.12 -18.71 0.22
N THR A 330 9.78 -18.68 0.21
CA THR A 330 8.93 -19.88 0.14
C THR A 330 9.25 -20.70 -1.10
N ALA A 331 9.31 -20.06 -2.28
CA ALA A 331 9.64 -20.73 -3.53
C ALA A 331 11.06 -21.31 -3.52
N GLY A 332 12.02 -20.55 -3.00
CA GLY A 332 13.42 -20.97 -2.92
C GLY A 332 13.63 -22.17 -1.99
N VAL A 333 13.01 -22.16 -0.80
CA VAL A 333 13.09 -23.29 0.15
C VAL A 333 12.41 -24.52 -0.43
N LEU A 334 11.19 -24.39 -0.98
CA LEU A 334 10.50 -25.53 -1.57
C LEU A 334 11.30 -26.13 -2.74
N HIS A 335 11.90 -25.27 -3.57
CA HIS A 335 12.82 -25.74 -4.63
C HIS A 335 14.05 -26.45 -4.05
N LEU A 336 14.64 -25.94 -2.98
CA LEU A 336 15.83 -26.55 -2.35
C LEU A 336 15.49 -27.92 -1.75
N LEU A 337 14.39 -28.03 -0.99
CA LEU A 337 13.94 -29.28 -0.37
C LEU A 337 13.63 -30.38 -1.40
N THR A 338 13.13 -29.96 -2.57
CA THR A 338 12.80 -30.91 -3.64
C THR A 338 13.98 -31.32 -4.51
N ARG A 339 15.19 -30.76 -4.30
CA ARG A 339 16.39 -31.11 -5.09
C ARG A 339 16.82 -32.57 -4.96
N ALA A 340 16.56 -33.18 -3.81
CA ALA A 340 16.86 -34.59 -3.58
C ALA A 340 15.94 -35.56 -4.36
N LEU A 341 14.80 -35.08 -4.87
CA LEU A 341 13.84 -35.84 -5.64
C LEU A 341 14.29 -35.93 -7.10
N ASP A 342 13.88 -37.00 -7.78
CA ASP A 342 14.01 -37.11 -9.23
C ASP A 342 13.27 -35.96 -9.94
N ALA A 343 13.59 -35.71 -11.20
CA ALA A 343 13.05 -34.55 -11.95
C ALA A 343 11.52 -34.62 -12.15
N ARG A 344 10.90 -35.79 -12.14
CA ARG A 344 9.46 -35.97 -12.29
C ARG A 344 8.77 -35.69 -10.97
N ALA A 345 9.23 -36.29 -9.87
CA ALA A 345 8.69 -36.06 -8.53
C ALA A 345 8.83 -34.59 -8.10
N ARG A 346 10.00 -33.97 -8.34
CA ARG A 346 10.20 -32.54 -8.08
C ARG A 346 9.20 -31.66 -8.84
N ARG A 347 8.99 -31.92 -10.14
CA ARG A 347 8.01 -31.17 -10.94
C ARG A 347 6.60 -31.36 -10.40
N ALA A 348 6.24 -32.57 -10.03
CA ALA A 348 4.93 -32.88 -9.45
C ALA A 348 4.71 -32.13 -8.12
N VAL A 349 5.66 -32.17 -7.19
CA VAL A 349 5.57 -31.47 -5.90
C VAL A 349 5.40 -29.95 -6.08
N LEU A 350 6.22 -29.33 -6.93
CA LEU A 350 6.14 -27.88 -7.17
C LEU A 350 4.82 -27.49 -7.86
N ALA A 351 4.33 -28.31 -8.78
CA ALA A 351 3.06 -28.06 -9.44
C ALA A 351 1.87 -28.22 -8.46
N VAL A 352 1.86 -29.29 -7.66
CA VAL A 352 0.82 -29.51 -6.63
C VAL A 352 0.82 -28.39 -5.60
N ALA A 353 2.00 -27.98 -5.12
CA ALA A 353 2.12 -26.85 -4.19
C ALA A 353 1.55 -25.57 -4.80
N SER A 354 1.86 -25.27 -6.07
CA SER A 354 1.34 -24.08 -6.75
C SER A 354 -0.19 -24.11 -6.89
N VAL A 355 -0.74 -25.28 -7.24
CA VAL A 355 -2.20 -25.46 -7.33
C VAL A 355 -2.86 -25.31 -5.97
N ALA A 356 -2.30 -25.92 -4.92
CA ALA A 356 -2.81 -25.80 -3.55
C ALA A 356 -2.81 -24.34 -3.06
N LEU A 357 -1.72 -23.61 -3.30
CA LEU A 357 -1.62 -22.17 -2.97
C LEU A 357 -2.64 -21.33 -3.78
N LEU A 358 -2.83 -21.63 -5.06
CA LEU A 358 -3.81 -20.92 -5.89
C LEU A 358 -5.25 -21.19 -5.42
N VAL A 359 -5.58 -22.44 -5.09
CA VAL A 359 -6.89 -22.81 -4.54
C VAL A 359 -7.12 -22.08 -3.21
N ALA A 360 -6.13 -22.07 -2.32
CA ALA A 360 -6.22 -21.36 -1.05
C ALA A 360 -6.38 -19.84 -1.26
N ALA A 361 -5.68 -19.25 -2.24
CA ALA A 361 -5.84 -17.85 -2.60
C ALA A 361 -7.24 -17.53 -3.14
N ALA A 362 -7.76 -18.40 -4.02
CA ALA A 362 -9.12 -18.26 -4.55
C ALA A 362 -10.18 -18.38 -3.45
N GLN A 363 -10.02 -19.35 -2.55
CA GLN A 363 -10.88 -19.53 -1.39
C GLN A 363 -10.85 -18.31 -0.46
N GLY A 364 -9.64 -17.80 -0.13
CA GLY A 364 -9.46 -16.59 0.67
C GLY A 364 -10.13 -15.38 0.01
N SER A 365 -9.91 -15.16 -1.29
CA SER A 365 -10.54 -14.08 -2.05
C SER A 365 -12.06 -14.16 -2.04
N TRP A 366 -12.61 -15.35 -2.22
CA TRP A 366 -14.06 -15.55 -2.18
C TRP A 366 -14.65 -15.28 -0.78
N SER A 367 -14.01 -15.80 0.26
CA SER A 367 -14.51 -15.70 1.64
C SER A 367 -14.43 -14.29 2.23
N THR A 368 -13.52 -13.46 1.73
CA THR A 368 -13.35 -12.05 2.18
C THR A 368 -14.01 -11.03 1.25
N ARG A 369 -14.65 -11.52 0.19
CA ARG A 369 -15.37 -10.67 -0.75
C ARG A 369 -16.55 -9.97 -0.07
N ASN A 370 -16.70 -8.67 -0.32
CA ASN A 370 -17.92 -7.93 0.02
C ASN A 370 -18.33 -7.00 -1.13
N THR A 371 -19.53 -6.44 -1.07
CA THR A 371 -20.12 -5.58 -2.12
C THR A 371 -20.73 -4.31 -1.53
N LEU A 372 -20.24 -3.87 -0.37
CA LEU A 372 -20.83 -2.77 0.40
C LEU A 372 -20.60 -1.37 -0.19
N LEU A 373 -19.79 -1.23 -1.24
CA LEU A 373 -19.44 0.08 -1.80
C LEU A 373 -20.65 0.87 -2.25
N GLU A 374 -21.62 0.21 -2.91
CA GLU A 374 -22.81 0.87 -3.41
C GLU A 374 -23.72 1.35 -2.28
N GLU A 375 -23.92 0.50 -1.27
CA GLU A 375 -24.67 0.87 -0.06
C GLU A 375 -24.01 2.03 0.70
N GLN A 376 -22.67 2.06 0.77
CA GLN A 376 -21.92 3.19 1.33
C GLN A 376 -22.16 4.48 0.54
N ARG A 377 -22.19 4.38 -0.79
CA ARG A 377 -22.44 5.52 -1.68
C ARG A 377 -23.87 6.06 -1.51
N GLU A 378 -24.85 5.16 -1.55
CA GLU A 378 -26.25 5.51 -1.32
C GLU A 378 -26.44 6.19 0.04
N GLN A 379 -25.81 5.71 1.10
CA GLN A 379 -25.87 6.31 2.42
C GLN A 379 -25.24 7.71 2.44
N ALA A 380 -24.09 7.91 1.79
CA ALA A 380 -23.44 9.22 1.70
C ALA A 380 -24.36 10.23 1.01
N HIS A 381 -24.94 9.87 -0.14
CA HIS A 381 -25.85 10.73 -0.88
C HIS A 381 -27.17 10.99 -0.10
N ALA A 382 -27.71 9.98 0.58
CA ALA A 382 -28.92 10.16 1.39
C ALA A 382 -28.67 11.13 2.56
N LEU A 383 -27.51 11.05 3.23
CA LEU A 383 -27.14 11.98 4.29
C LEU A 383 -27.03 13.42 3.78
N LEU A 384 -26.41 13.62 2.61
CA LEU A 384 -26.31 14.92 1.97
C LEU A 384 -27.70 15.47 1.54
N ALA A 385 -28.58 14.60 1.05
CA ALA A 385 -29.93 15.00 0.66
C ALA A 385 -30.75 15.53 1.87
N VAL A 386 -30.53 14.98 3.06
CA VAL A 386 -31.19 15.45 4.31
C VAL A 386 -30.60 16.79 4.78
N THR A 387 -29.29 16.99 4.62
CA THR A 387 -28.60 18.20 5.10
C THR A 387 -28.67 19.38 4.11
N GLY A 388 -29.14 19.14 2.90
CA GLY A 388 -29.34 20.16 1.86
C GLY A 388 -28.24 20.16 0.79
N PRO A 389 -28.53 20.75 -0.40
CA PRO A 389 -27.64 20.72 -1.56
C PRO A 389 -26.33 21.50 -1.38
N GLU A 390 -26.34 22.50 -0.49
CA GLU A 390 -25.17 23.34 -0.18
C GLU A 390 -24.37 22.81 1.03
N ALA A 391 -24.67 21.57 1.46
CA ALA A 391 -24.03 20.99 2.63
C ALA A 391 -22.51 20.82 2.41
N THR A 392 -21.72 21.39 3.30
CA THR A 392 -20.28 21.22 3.34
C THR A 392 -19.90 20.10 4.31
N VAL A 393 -19.00 19.23 3.90
CA VAL A 393 -18.52 18.10 4.70
C VAL A 393 -17.07 18.33 5.08
N LEU A 394 -16.80 18.40 6.38
CA LEU A 394 -15.46 18.37 6.95
C LEU A 394 -15.10 16.92 7.32
N SER A 395 -14.01 16.42 6.81
CA SER A 395 -13.43 15.15 7.23
C SER A 395 -12.23 15.37 8.14
N ILE A 396 -12.26 14.74 9.31
CA ILE A 396 -11.12 14.58 10.22
C ILE A 396 -10.83 13.09 10.34
N GLY A 397 -9.87 12.61 9.56
CA GLY A 397 -9.49 11.20 9.50
C GLY A 397 -10.47 10.25 8.80
N SER A 398 -11.57 10.74 8.24
CA SER A 398 -12.65 9.92 7.66
C SER A 398 -13.10 10.42 6.28
N PRO A 399 -12.25 10.38 5.24
CA PRO A 399 -12.57 10.96 3.94
C PRO A 399 -13.56 10.15 3.08
N GLN A 400 -14.09 9.01 3.57
CA GLN A 400 -15.03 8.17 2.82
C GLN A 400 -16.21 8.97 2.22
N PRO A 401 -16.93 9.81 2.96
CA PRO A 401 -18.05 10.57 2.39
C PRO A 401 -17.61 11.54 1.29
N LEU A 402 -16.41 12.12 1.42
CA LEU A 402 -15.88 13.02 0.40
C LEU A 402 -15.65 12.28 -0.92
N VAL A 403 -15.01 11.09 -0.84
CA VAL A 403 -14.73 10.24 -2.02
C VAL A 403 -16.01 9.75 -2.67
N LEU A 404 -16.97 9.31 -1.87
CA LEU A 404 -18.20 8.67 -2.37
C LEU A 404 -19.18 9.67 -2.98
N ALA A 405 -19.13 10.92 -2.55
CA ALA A 405 -20.00 12.00 -3.04
C ALA A 405 -19.26 13.05 -3.89
N ASP A 406 -17.97 12.81 -4.19
CA ASP A 406 -17.08 13.71 -4.97
C ASP A 406 -17.09 15.15 -4.42
N LEU A 407 -16.76 15.28 -3.12
CA LEU A 407 -16.76 16.55 -2.40
C LEU A 407 -15.35 16.99 -2.02
N ASP A 408 -15.18 18.31 -1.91
CA ASP A 408 -13.97 18.91 -1.37
C ASP A 408 -13.99 19.00 0.15
N ASN A 409 -12.84 18.70 0.77
CA ASN A 409 -12.65 19.04 2.18
C ASN A 409 -12.30 20.54 2.31
N PRO A 410 -12.94 21.29 3.19
CA PRO A 410 -12.66 22.73 3.32
C PRO A 410 -11.25 23.05 3.82
N ILE A 411 -10.53 22.05 4.37
CA ILE A 411 -9.15 22.19 4.84
C ILE A 411 -8.27 21.04 4.31
N ARG A 412 -6.99 21.31 4.10
CA ARG A 412 -6.02 20.27 3.69
C ARG A 412 -5.62 19.32 4.83
N HIS A 413 -5.79 19.73 6.08
CA HIS A 413 -5.41 18.96 7.26
C HIS A 413 -6.56 18.04 7.66
N GLN A 414 -6.53 16.81 7.18
CA GLN A 414 -7.54 15.80 7.47
C GLN A 414 -7.02 14.71 8.41
N MET A 415 -5.70 14.50 8.43
CA MET A 415 -5.07 13.43 9.20
C MET A 415 -4.42 14.01 10.45
N PHE A 416 -4.85 13.49 11.62
CA PHE A 416 -4.38 13.92 12.94
C PHE A 416 -3.91 12.73 13.79
N LEU A 417 -3.25 11.78 13.13
CA LEU A 417 -2.72 10.55 13.75
C LEU A 417 -1.19 10.50 13.61
N ASN A 418 -0.54 9.79 14.50
CA ASN A 418 0.88 9.45 14.39
C ASN A 418 1.80 10.69 14.25
N GLY A 419 1.64 11.68 15.11
CA GLY A 419 2.44 12.90 15.14
C GLY A 419 1.96 14.01 14.19
N MET A 420 0.88 13.81 13.43
CA MET A 420 0.34 14.83 12.55
C MET A 420 -0.34 15.97 13.32
N THR A 421 -0.90 15.69 14.51
CA THR A 421 -1.50 16.72 15.38
C THR A 421 -0.45 17.71 15.82
N GLU A 422 0.66 17.22 16.36
CA GLU A 422 1.80 18.01 16.81
C GLU A 422 2.44 18.77 15.63
N PHE A 423 2.55 18.11 14.46
CA PHE A 423 3.04 18.78 13.27
C PHE A 423 2.16 19.98 12.86
N VAL A 424 0.84 19.84 12.89
CA VAL A 424 -0.08 20.93 12.56
C VAL A 424 0.02 22.05 13.59
N ASP A 425 0.08 21.71 14.86
CA ASP A 425 0.19 22.69 15.94
C ASP A 425 1.49 23.51 15.84
N ASP A 426 2.62 22.84 15.63
CA ASP A 426 3.94 23.49 15.56
C ASP A 426 4.17 24.30 14.26
N THR A 427 3.60 23.88 13.13
CA THR A 427 3.96 24.43 11.82
C THR A 427 2.93 25.34 11.18
N ARG A 428 1.66 25.23 11.61
CA ARG A 428 0.60 26.13 11.15
C ARG A 428 0.67 27.46 11.91
N PRO A 429 0.58 28.61 11.24
CA PRO A 429 0.43 29.89 11.92
C PRO A 429 -0.78 29.86 12.87
N GLY A 430 -0.56 30.12 14.16
CA GLY A 430 -1.59 30.06 15.20
C GLY A 430 -2.01 28.65 15.63
N GLY A 431 -1.30 27.62 15.16
CA GLY A 431 -1.46 26.24 15.63
C GLY A 431 -2.87 25.65 15.44
N LEU A 432 -3.26 24.80 16.39
CA LEU A 432 -4.60 24.19 16.42
C LEU A 432 -5.68 25.20 16.85
N GLU A 433 -5.35 26.21 17.66
CA GLU A 433 -6.31 27.26 18.04
C GLU A 433 -6.82 28.00 16.79
N GLN A 434 -5.91 28.46 15.92
CA GLN A 434 -6.30 29.13 14.69
C GLN A 434 -7.05 28.17 13.73
N LEU A 435 -6.75 26.88 13.78
CA LEU A 435 -7.50 25.90 13.00
C LEU A 435 -8.95 25.81 13.47
N VAL A 436 -9.20 25.83 14.79
CA VAL A 436 -10.56 25.84 15.35
C VAL A 436 -11.31 27.12 14.94
N GLU A 437 -10.69 28.29 15.08
CA GLU A 437 -11.30 29.57 14.64
C GLU A 437 -11.65 29.56 13.13
N ASP A 438 -10.80 28.96 12.31
CA ASP A 438 -11.09 28.81 10.88
C ASP A 438 -12.29 27.88 10.65
N LEU A 439 -12.42 26.79 11.43
CA LEU A 439 -13.56 25.88 11.35
C LEU A 439 -14.86 26.53 11.85
N GLU A 440 -14.82 27.36 12.91
CA GLU A 440 -15.96 28.18 13.37
C GLU A 440 -16.44 29.17 12.30
N ARG A 441 -15.50 29.70 11.51
CA ARG A 441 -15.81 30.60 10.39
C ARG A 441 -16.38 29.86 9.18
N ILE A 442 -15.84 28.69 8.86
CA ILE A 442 -16.29 27.83 7.75
C ILE A 442 -17.68 27.25 8.06
N ARG A 443 -17.95 26.87 9.31
CA ARG A 443 -19.20 26.25 9.78
C ARG A 443 -19.65 25.08 8.90
N PRO A 444 -18.85 24.00 8.75
CA PRO A 444 -19.24 22.87 7.92
C PRO A 444 -20.57 22.26 8.39
N THR A 445 -21.44 21.92 7.45
CA THR A 445 -22.78 21.36 7.76
C THR A 445 -22.67 19.98 8.41
N ILE A 446 -21.68 19.19 7.98
CA ILE A 446 -21.40 17.85 8.49
C ILE A 446 -19.93 17.76 8.88
N ILE A 447 -19.66 17.17 10.04
CA ILE A 447 -18.29 16.79 10.43
C ILE A 447 -18.23 15.27 10.61
N ALA A 448 -17.35 14.63 9.83
CA ALA A 448 -17.03 13.21 9.90
C ALA A 448 -15.67 13.03 10.59
N VAL A 449 -15.66 12.47 11.80
CA VAL A 449 -14.43 12.29 12.61
C VAL A 449 -14.13 10.81 12.73
N ASP A 450 -12.88 10.43 12.53
CA ASP A 450 -12.40 9.07 12.75
C ASP A 450 -12.57 8.63 14.21
N ARG A 451 -12.54 7.32 14.46
CA ARG A 451 -12.91 6.82 15.78
C ARG A 451 -11.74 6.44 16.61
N PRO A 452 -10.61 6.13 16.44
CA PRO A 452 -9.79 5.72 17.58
C PRO A 452 -9.25 6.87 18.41
N VAL A 453 -9.30 8.11 17.92
CA VAL A 453 -8.67 9.24 18.60
C VAL A 453 -9.70 10.27 19.01
N THR A 454 -9.65 10.69 20.27
CA THR A 454 -10.30 11.91 20.72
C THR A 454 -9.43 13.09 20.30
N HIS A 455 -9.96 13.92 19.42
CA HIS A 455 -9.32 15.18 19.05
C HIS A 455 -9.77 16.25 20.07
N ASP A 456 -9.03 16.37 21.18
CA ASP A 456 -9.42 17.25 22.29
C ASP A 456 -9.53 18.70 21.87
N TRP A 457 -8.70 19.14 20.92
CA TRP A 457 -8.74 20.48 20.33
C TRP A 457 -10.05 20.77 19.56
N LEU A 458 -10.73 19.74 19.07
CA LEU A 458 -11.99 19.87 18.31
C LEU A 458 -13.24 19.77 19.22
N GLN A 459 -13.12 19.25 20.45
CA GLN A 459 -14.26 19.00 21.34
C GLN A 459 -15.05 20.25 21.69
N PRO A 460 -14.45 21.43 21.98
CA PRO A 460 -15.20 22.65 22.26
C PRO A 460 -16.17 23.00 21.12
N LEU A 461 -15.68 23.07 19.88
CA LEU A 461 -16.47 23.34 18.68
C LEU A 461 -17.63 22.33 18.51
N LEU A 462 -17.32 21.02 18.67
CA LEU A 462 -18.34 19.97 18.52
C LEU A 462 -19.42 20.04 19.61
N ALA A 463 -19.10 20.48 20.83
CA ALA A 463 -20.03 20.56 21.93
C ALA A 463 -20.92 21.80 21.84
N GLU A 464 -20.42 22.90 21.28
CA GLU A 464 -21.13 24.19 21.21
C GLU A 464 -22.08 24.27 20.00
N ASP A 465 -21.59 23.92 18.81
CA ASP A 465 -22.26 24.18 17.53
C ASP A 465 -22.82 22.93 16.83
N TYR A 466 -22.60 21.72 17.36
CA TYR A 466 -22.93 20.50 16.62
C TYR A 466 -23.72 19.48 17.43
N VAL A 467 -24.64 18.80 16.75
CA VAL A 467 -25.41 17.68 17.28
C VAL A 467 -24.78 16.35 16.81
N ARG A 468 -24.40 15.51 17.76
CA ARG A 468 -23.92 14.18 17.47
C ARG A 468 -25.04 13.28 16.96
N LEU A 469 -24.85 12.66 15.79
CA LEU A 469 -25.83 11.75 15.19
C LEU A 469 -25.83 10.34 15.79
N GLY A 470 -24.78 9.95 16.47
CA GLY A 470 -24.65 8.64 17.09
C GLY A 470 -23.57 7.79 16.41
N GLY A 471 -23.51 6.50 16.77
CA GLY A 471 -22.52 5.54 16.27
C GLY A 471 -21.68 4.94 17.37
N SER A 472 -22.23 4.03 18.20
CA SER A 472 -21.47 3.35 19.25
C SER A 472 -20.58 2.21 18.73
N ARG A 473 -20.80 1.75 17.49
CA ARG A 473 -20.05 0.66 16.84
C ARG A 473 -19.36 1.09 15.52
N ALA A 474 -19.43 2.37 15.19
CA ALA A 474 -19.00 2.91 13.91
C ALA A 474 -17.52 3.32 13.94
N SER A 475 -16.82 3.14 12.82
CA SER A 475 -15.47 3.67 12.61
C SER A 475 -15.46 5.20 12.45
N VAL A 476 -16.59 5.81 12.14
CA VAL A 476 -16.79 7.25 11.95
C VAL A 476 -17.80 7.80 12.94
N ARG A 477 -17.46 8.90 13.58
CA ARG A 477 -18.38 9.71 14.39
C ARG A 477 -18.91 10.85 13.55
N TRP A 478 -20.21 11.00 13.51
CA TRP A 478 -20.90 12.00 12.71
C TRP A 478 -21.50 13.09 13.56
N PHE A 479 -21.31 14.32 13.11
CA PHE A 479 -21.88 15.51 13.72
C PHE A 479 -22.52 16.34 12.62
N VAL A 480 -23.65 16.96 12.92
CA VAL A 480 -24.32 17.95 12.05
C VAL A 480 -24.50 19.24 12.80
N ILE A 481 -24.48 20.34 12.08
CA ILE A 481 -24.64 21.66 12.64
C ILE A 481 -26.01 21.77 13.39
N ASP A 482 -26.06 22.45 14.51
CA ASP A 482 -27.21 22.54 15.40
C ASP A 482 -28.40 23.35 14.81
N THR A 483 -28.13 24.14 13.76
CA THR A 483 -29.15 24.92 13.04
C THR A 483 -30.07 24.08 12.15
N LEU A 484 -29.77 22.77 11.94
CA LEU A 484 -30.68 21.87 11.24
C LEU A 484 -31.96 21.62 12.00
N SER A 485 -33.07 21.40 11.27
CA SER A 485 -34.35 21.10 11.89
C SER A 485 -34.26 19.78 12.69
N ARG A 486 -35.07 19.69 13.76
CA ARG A 486 -35.13 18.45 14.58
C ARG A 486 -35.52 17.23 13.75
N GLU A 487 -36.32 17.43 12.71
CA GLU A 487 -36.73 16.35 11.81
C GLU A 487 -35.57 15.88 10.96
N ASP A 488 -34.78 16.80 10.39
CA ASP A 488 -33.60 16.47 9.58
C ASP A 488 -32.50 15.79 10.43
N VAL A 489 -32.27 16.29 11.65
CA VAL A 489 -31.36 15.63 12.60
C VAL A 489 -31.81 14.20 12.90
N ARG A 490 -33.12 13.96 13.08
CA ARG A 490 -33.67 12.62 13.31
C ARG A 490 -33.44 11.72 12.09
N ARG A 491 -33.76 12.19 10.87
CA ARG A 491 -33.54 11.46 9.61
C ARG A 491 -32.05 11.15 9.39
N ALA A 492 -31.17 12.12 9.58
CA ALA A 492 -29.73 11.93 9.49
C ALA A 492 -29.23 10.86 10.48
N ARG A 493 -29.76 10.87 11.71
CA ARG A 493 -29.43 9.87 12.74
C ARG A 493 -29.87 8.47 12.32
N GLU A 494 -31.07 8.32 11.77
CA GLU A 494 -31.57 7.04 11.26
C GLU A 494 -30.67 6.49 10.15
N LEU A 495 -30.26 7.33 9.18
CA LEU A 495 -29.35 6.96 8.10
C LEU A 495 -27.96 6.51 8.62
N VAL A 496 -27.40 7.23 9.58
CA VAL A 496 -26.10 6.89 10.18
C VAL A 496 -26.17 5.59 10.94
N HIS A 497 -27.29 5.27 11.60
CA HIS A 497 -27.45 4.01 12.35
C HIS A 497 -27.71 2.80 11.46
N ALA A 498 -28.39 2.97 10.34
CA ALA A 498 -28.82 1.89 9.45
C ALA A 498 -27.74 1.50 8.41
N GLY A 499 -26.77 2.35 8.13
CA GLY A 499 -25.92 2.20 6.95
C GLY A 499 -24.49 1.75 7.20
N PRO A 500 -23.82 1.28 6.14
CA PRO A 500 -22.49 0.65 6.17
C PRO A 500 -21.31 1.65 6.15
N LEU A 501 -21.53 2.96 6.03
CA LEU A 501 -20.43 3.96 6.07
C LEU A 501 -19.63 3.90 7.36
N THR A 502 -20.22 3.35 8.37
CA THR A 502 -19.69 3.30 9.74
C THR A 502 -19.21 1.91 10.14
N THR A 503 -19.37 0.90 9.27
CA THR A 503 -19.06 -0.50 9.61
C THR A 503 -17.66 -0.86 9.16
N GLU A 504 -16.78 -1.23 10.11
CA GLU A 504 -15.54 -1.94 9.78
C GLU A 504 -15.88 -3.38 9.37
N VAL A 505 -15.59 -3.70 8.11
CA VAL A 505 -15.71 -5.08 7.61
C VAL A 505 -14.42 -5.80 7.96
N PRO A 506 -14.46 -6.91 8.71
CA PRO A 506 -13.28 -7.70 8.99
C PRO A 506 -12.62 -8.17 7.70
N LEU A 507 -11.28 -8.03 7.61
CA LEU A 507 -10.49 -8.48 6.46
C LEU A 507 -10.39 -10.00 6.33
N VAL A 508 -10.72 -10.72 7.41
CA VAL A 508 -10.86 -12.18 7.42
C VAL A 508 -12.31 -12.50 7.84
N GLY A 509 -13.00 -13.27 7.02
CA GLY A 509 -14.32 -13.76 7.38
C GLY A 509 -14.27 -14.39 8.77
N ARG A 510 -15.18 -13.99 9.65
CA ARG A 510 -15.35 -14.67 10.94
C ARG A 510 -15.58 -16.13 10.60
N SER A 511 -14.61 -17.00 10.88
CA SER A 511 -14.90 -18.40 11.11
C SER A 511 -15.96 -18.42 12.20
N GLY A 512 -17.16 -18.84 11.86
CA GLY A 512 -18.29 -18.93 12.77
C GLY A 512 -17.95 -19.73 14.03
N PRO A 513 -18.90 -19.73 15.00
CA PRO A 513 -18.65 -20.08 16.40
C PRO A 513 -17.97 -21.40 16.59
#